data_3b58c6a12b99cdad12acdb6e38ed4c9b
#
_entry.id   3b58c6a12b99cdad12acdb6e38ed4c9b
#
_cell.length_a   1.000
_cell.length_b   1.000
_cell.length_c   1.000
_cell.angle_alpha   90.00
_cell.angle_beta   90.00
_cell.angle_gamma   90.00
#
_symmetry.space_group_name_H-M   'P 1'
#
loop_
_entity.id
_entity.type
_entity.pdbx_description
1 polymer ?
#
loop_
_entity_poly.entity_id
_entity_poly.type
_entity_poly.pdbx_seq_one_letter_code
_entity_poly.pdbx_strand_id
1 'polypeptide(L)'
;MEDAHIAGFILTEENRPLGHVITLDVAEKFRRHGIGSALLAESERNLARRGVRHILLETAANNEAGVAFWQRHGYGIAATLKRYYLGRLDAYEMRKILRAEVSERTADPGI
;
A
#
# COMPACT_ATOMS: atom_id res chain seq x y z
N MET A 1 1.99 29.94 -5.42
CA MET A 1 1.89 29.39 -5.60
C MET A 1 2.03 28.85 -6.72
N GLU A 2 2.15 29.35 -7.39
CA GLU A 2 2.32 28.92 -8.63
C GLU A 2 3.30 27.85 -8.76
N ASP A 3 4.09 27.61 -7.85
CA ASP A 3 5.07 26.57 -7.93
C ASP A 3 4.72 25.35 -7.14
N ALA A 4 3.45 25.18 -6.88
CA ALA A 4 3.02 23.99 -6.17
C ALA A 4 3.15 22.79 -7.10
N HIS A 5 3.80 21.75 -6.62
CA HIS A 5 3.95 20.52 -7.38
C HIS A 5 3.49 19.36 -6.52
N ILE A 6 2.83 18.40 -7.16
CA ILE A 6 2.46 17.18 -6.46
C ILE A 6 3.57 16.17 -6.66
N ALA A 7 4.29 15.86 -5.59
CA ALA A 7 5.37 14.90 -5.65
C ALA A 7 4.86 13.47 -5.78
N GLY A 8 3.72 13.20 -5.17
CA GLY A 8 3.13 11.87 -5.24
C GLY A 8 1.81 11.83 -4.52
N PHE A 9 1.10 10.73 -4.69
CA PHE A 9 -0.16 10.54 -3.99
C PHE A 9 -0.47 9.06 -3.87
N ILE A 10 -1.35 8.75 -2.91
CA ILE A 10 -1.85 7.40 -2.74
C ILE A 10 -3.36 7.49 -2.63
N LEU A 11 -4.04 6.57 -3.29
CA LEU A 11 -5.49 6.50 -3.24
C LEU A 11 -5.88 5.15 -2.70
N THR A 12 -6.69 5.16 -1.64
CA THR A 12 -7.14 3.92 -1.03
C THR A 12 -8.64 3.93 -0.87
N GLU A 13 -9.21 2.75 -0.79
CA GLU A 13 -10.59 2.56 -0.44
C GLU A 13 -10.65 1.67 0.79
N GLU A 14 -11.72 1.79 1.54
CA GLU A 14 -11.86 0.90 2.69
C GLU A 14 -13.25 0.32 2.73
N ASN A 15 -13.31 -0.93 3.13
CA ASN A 15 -14.54 -1.64 3.40
C ASN A 15 -14.17 -2.52 4.58
N ARG A 16 -14.17 -1.91 5.75
CA ARG A 16 -13.57 -2.52 6.94
C ARG A 16 -14.10 -3.90 7.20
N PRO A 17 -13.25 -4.82 7.55
CA PRO A 17 -11.85 -4.63 7.94
C PRO A 17 -10.85 -4.63 6.78
N LEU A 18 -11.33 -4.49 5.55
CA LEU A 18 -10.45 -4.52 4.38
C LEU A 18 -10.14 -3.12 3.90
N GLY A 19 -8.93 -2.94 3.42
CA GLY A 19 -8.52 -1.75 2.71
C GLY A 19 -7.92 -2.16 1.39
N HIS A 20 -7.97 -1.26 0.43
CA HIS A 20 -7.49 -1.55 -0.91
C HIS A 20 -6.69 -0.36 -1.41
N VAL A 21 -5.44 -0.58 -1.76
CA VAL A 21 -4.65 0.46 -2.40
C VAL A 21 -5.00 0.45 -3.87
N ILE A 22 -5.63 1.54 -4.31
CA ILE A 22 -6.02 1.66 -5.71
C ILE A 22 -4.83 2.06 -6.53
N THR A 23 -4.07 3.06 -6.05
CA THR A 23 -2.89 3.50 -6.76
C THR A 23 -1.95 4.21 -5.81
N LEU A 24 -0.67 4.13 -6.11
CA LEU A 24 0.38 4.86 -5.44
C LEU A 24 1.31 5.36 -6.53
N ASP A 25 1.46 6.65 -6.62
CA ASP A 25 2.24 7.23 -7.70
C ASP A 25 3.14 8.32 -7.17
N VAL A 26 4.38 8.34 -7.63
CA VAL A 26 5.36 9.35 -7.27
C VAL A 26 5.90 9.91 -8.57
N ALA A 27 5.88 11.23 -8.72
CA ALA A 27 6.38 11.86 -9.92
C ALA A 27 7.84 11.48 -10.13
N GLU A 28 8.23 11.29 -11.37
CA GLU A 28 9.53 10.73 -11.69
C GLU A 28 10.67 11.49 -11.05
N LYS A 29 10.61 12.80 -11.07
CA LYS A 29 11.72 13.59 -10.53
C LYS A 29 11.77 13.57 -9.01
N PHE A 30 10.77 13.02 -8.36
CA PHE A 30 10.76 12.90 -6.90
C PHE A 30 10.96 11.48 -6.43
N ARG A 31 11.23 10.55 -7.34
CA ARG A 31 11.44 9.17 -6.95
C ARG A 31 12.76 9.00 -6.25
N ARG A 32 12.84 7.93 -5.46
CA ARG A 32 14.04 7.59 -4.70
C ARG A 32 14.34 8.55 -3.57
N HIS A 33 13.31 9.28 -3.14
CA HIS A 33 13.42 10.16 -1.98
C HIS A 33 12.57 9.66 -0.83
N GLY A 34 12.08 8.43 -0.93
CA GLY A 34 11.29 7.87 0.16
C GLY A 34 9.86 8.35 0.21
N ILE A 35 9.39 9.06 -0.80
CA ILE A 35 8.04 9.62 -0.78
C ILE A 35 6.99 8.52 -0.83
N GLY A 36 7.19 7.52 -1.69
CA GLY A 36 6.24 6.41 -1.77
C GLY A 36 6.13 5.68 -0.45
N SER A 37 7.27 5.43 0.19
CA SER A 37 7.27 4.76 1.48
C SER A 37 6.57 5.59 2.54
N ALA A 38 6.79 6.89 2.53
CA ALA A 38 6.16 7.77 3.51
C ALA A 38 4.65 7.85 3.31
N LEU A 39 4.22 7.94 2.06
CA LEU A 39 2.78 7.95 1.75
C LEU A 39 2.12 6.66 2.21
N LEU A 40 2.77 5.54 1.92
CA LEU A 40 2.22 4.25 2.30
C LEU A 40 2.14 4.11 3.81
N ALA A 41 3.21 4.48 4.51
CA ALA A 41 3.24 4.37 5.96
C ALA A 41 2.15 5.20 6.61
N GLU A 42 1.97 6.43 6.14
CA GLU A 42 0.94 7.29 6.68
C GLU A 42 -0.44 6.72 6.40
N SER A 43 -0.64 6.23 5.20
CA SER A 43 -1.91 5.65 4.82
C SER A 43 -2.24 4.42 5.67
N GLU A 44 -1.24 3.58 5.90
CA GLU A 44 -1.45 2.39 6.73
C GLU A 44 -1.82 2.75 8.15
N ARG A 45 -1.15 3.78 8.71
CA ARG A 45 -1.49 4.22 10.05
C ARG A 45 -2.93 4.71 10.13
N ASN A 46 -3.33 5.50 9.16
CA ASN A 46 -4.69 6.02 9.14
C ASN A 46 -5.71 4.92 9.00
N LEU A 47 -5.46 3.98 8.10
CA LEU A 47 -6.38 2.87 7.90
C LEU A 47 -6.47 1.99 9.14
N ALA A 48 -5.34 1.74 9.80
CA ALA A 48 -5.34 0.94 11.01
C ALA A 48 -6.17 1.60 12.11
N ARG A 49 -6.04 2.92 12.25
CA ARG A 49 -6.83 3.65 13.24
C ARG A 49 -8.32 3.58 12.94
N ARG A 50 -8.68 3.41 11.69
CA ARG A 50 -10.07 3.35 11.27
C ARG A 50 -10.63 1.94 11.27
N GLY A 51 -9.83 0.97 11.68
CA GLY A 51 -10.33 -0.40 11.83
C GLY A 51 -9.98 -1.32 10.70
N VAL A 52 -9.16 -0.89 9.75
CA VAL A 52 -8.72 -1.76 8.67
C VAL A 52 -7.64 -2.69 9.22
N ARG A 53 -7.74 -3.97 8.87
CA ARG A 53 -6.80 -4.98 9.34
C ARG A 53 -6.07 -5.69 8.21
N HIS A 54 -6.58 -5.60 7.00
CA HIS A 54 -5.96 -6.24 5.84
C HIS A 54 -5.94 -5.24 4.72
N ILE A 55 -4.81 -5.11 4.04
CA ILE A 55 -4.72 -4.25 2.87
C ILE A 55 -4.38 -5.12 1.67
N LEU A 56 -5.14 -4.91 0.60
CA LEU A 56 -4.98 -5.63 -0.65
C LEU A 56 -4.58 -4.66 -1.75
N LEU A 57 -3.88 -5.17 -2.73
CA LEU A 57 -3.60 -4.41 -3.93
C LEU A 57 -3.32 -5.37 -5.07
N GLU A 58 -3.36 -4.85 -6.29
CA GLU A 58 -2.98 -5.63 -7.47
C GLU A 58 -1.84 -4.91 -8.15
N THR A 59 -0.90 -5.69 -8.68
CA THR A 59 0.21 -5.13 -9.44
C THR A 59 0.54 -6.09 -10.56
N ALA A 60 1.00 -5.56 -11.70
CA ALA A 60 1.34 -6.41 -12.84
C ALA A 60 2.45 -7.37 -12.44
N ALA A 61 2.31 -8.62 -12.83
CA ALA A 61 3.27 -9.64 -12.43
C ALA A 61 4.66 -9.36 -13.00
N ASN A 62 4.73 -8.66 -14.12
CA ASN A 62 6.02 -8.34 -14.73
C ASN A 62 6.60 -7.01 -14.24
N ASN A 63 5.96 -6.37 -13.29
CA ASN A 63 6.49 -5.14 -12.71
C ASN A 63 7.39 -5.50 -11.54
N GLU A 64 8.60 -5.90 -11.85
CA GLU A 64 9.49 -6.43 -10.82
C GLU A 64 9.83 -5.41 -9.75
N ALA A 65 10.05 -4.17 -10.16
CA ALA A 65 10.36 -3.11 -9.21
C ALA A 65 9.19 -2.84 -8.28
N GLY A 66 7.98 -2.86 -8.83
CA GLY A 66 6.78 -2.66 -8.02
C GLY A 66 6.58 -3.77 -7.02
N VAL A 67 6.72 -5.02 -7.48
CA VAL A 67 6.57 -6.15 -6.59
C VAL A 67 7.59 -6.08 -5.46
N ALA A 68 8.84 -5.74 -5.79
CA ALA A 68 9.89 -5.64 -4.78
C ALA A 68 9.57 -4.52 -3.78
N PHE A 69 9.05 -3.40 -4.27
CA PHE A 69 8.65 -2.29 -3.39
C PHE A 69 7.63 -2.77 -2.37
N TRP A 70 6.57 -3.43 -2.85
CA TRP A 70 5.53 -3.89 -1.95
C TRP A 70 6.05 -4.93 -0.97
N GLN A 71 6.91 -5.83 -1.45
CA GLN A 71 7.46 -6.84 -0.57
C GLN A 71 8.32 -6.24 0.53
N ARG A 72 9.07 -5.19 0.20
CA ARG A 72 9.86 -4.51 1.22
C ARG A 72 8.98 -3.89 2.30
N HIS A 73 7.75 -3.58 1.97
CA HIS A 73 6.84 -2.97 2.91
C HIS A 73 5.88 -3.96 3.55
N GLY A 74 6.18 -5.24 3.42
CA GLY A 74 5.46 -6.25 4.17
C GLY A 74 4.30 -6.89 3.45
N TYR A 75 4.16 -6.62 2.15
CA TYR A 75 3.09 -7.24 1.36
C TYR A 75 3.59 -8.55 0.78
N GLY A 76 2.76 -9.57 0.82
CA GLY A 76 3.07 -10.86 0.23
C GLY A 76 2.13 -11.16 -0.92
N ILE A 77 2.56 -12.00 -1.83
CA ILE A 77 1.73 -12.41 -2.95
C ILE A 77 0.69 -13.38 -2.43
N ALA A 78 -0.58 -13.04 -2.58
CA ALA A 78 -1.67 -13.87 -2.12
C ALA A 78 -2.29 -14.68 -3.24
N ALA A 79 -2.25 -14.17 -4.46
CA ALA A 79 -2.86 -14.87 -5.59
C ALA A 79 -2.29 -14.33 -6.89
N THR A 80 -2.39 -15.14 -7.93
CA THR A 80 -2.07 -14.71 -9.28
C THR A 80 -3.37 -14.60 -10.05
N LEU A 81 -3.61 -13.42 -10.63
CA LEU A 81 -4.82 -13.15 -11.38
C LEU A 81 -4.45 -13.21 -12.86
N LYS A 82 -4.90 -14.27 -13.52
CA LYS A 82 -4.50 -14.50 -14.88
C LYS A 82 -5.14 -13.49 -15.82
N ARG A 83 -4.32 -12.94 -16.73
CA ARG A 83 -4.78 -12.04 -17.78
C ARG A 83 -5.57 -10.86 -17.22
N TYR A 84 -5.16 -10.38 -16.07
CA TYR A 84 -5.91 -9.35 -15.37
C TYR A 84 -5.89 -8.03 -16.13
N TYR A 85 -4.72 -7.65 -16.66
CA TYR A 85 -4.59 -6.37 -17.35
C TYR A 85 -4.81 -6.56 -18.83
N LEU A 86 -5.89 -5.98 -19.33
CA LEU A 86 -6.21 -5.95 -20.75
C LEU A 86 -6.31 -7.36 -21.34
N GLY A 87 -6.62 -8.35 -20.51
CA GLY A 87 -6.73 -9.71 -20.98
C GLY A 87 -5.41 -10.34 -21.41
N ARG A 88 -4.28 -9.73 -21.03
CA ARG A 88 -2.99 -10.17 -21.52
C ARG A 88 -1.98 -10.39 -20.42
N LEU A 89 -1.91 -9.51 -19.45
CA LEU A 89 -0.89 -9.58 -18.42
C LEU A 89 -1.50 -10.13 -17.15
N ASP A 90 -0.76 -11.02 -16.51
CA ASP A 90 -1.14 -11.49 -15.19
C ASP A 90 -0.86 -10.39 -14.17
N ALA A 91 -1.60 -10.44 -13.09
CA ALA A 91 -1.37 -9.58 -11.95
C ALA A 91 -1.18 -10.42 -10.71
N TYR A 92 -0.45 -9.87 -9.75
CA TYR A 92 -0.42 -10.43 -8.41
C TYR A 92 -1.39 -9.65 -7.54
N GLU A 93 -2.16 -10.39 -6.76
CA GLU A 93 -2.87 -9.80 -5.66
C GLU A 93 -1.94 -9.90 -4.46
N MET A 94 -1.67 -8.77 -3.82
CA MET A 94 -0.76 -8.76 -2.69
C MET A 94 -1.51 -8.30 -1.46
N ARG A 95 -1.06 -8.74 -0.31
CA ARG A 95 -1.79 -8.52 0.93
C ARG A 95 -0.84 -8.26 2.08
N LYS A 96 -1.26 -7.36 2.96
CA LYS A 96 -0.56 -7.11 4.22
C LYS A 96 -1.57 -7.10 5.35
N ILE A 97 -1.21 -7.72 6.46
CA ILE A 97 -2.03 -7.69 7.66
C ILE A 97 -1.51 -6.58 8.55
N LEU A 98 -2.41 -5.69 8.97
CA LEU A 98 -2.04 -4.59 9.83
C LEU A 98 -2.25 -4.96 11.28
N ARG A 99 -1.33 -4.52 12.12
CA ARG A 99 -1.51 -4.70 13.54
C ARG A 99 -2.50 -3.69 14.04
N ALA A 100 -3.25 -4.10 15.04
CA ALA A 100 -4.20 -3.19 15.66
C ALA A 100 -3.42 -2.06 16.33
N GLU A 101 -3.90 -0.85 16.13
CA GLU A 101 -3.26 0.30 16.73
C GLU A 101 -3.25 0.20 18.23
N VAL A 102 -4.31 -0.33 18.74
CA VAL A 102 -4.47 -0.49 20.16
C VAL A 102 -3.36 -1.30 20.78
N SER A 103 -2.89 -2.30 20.10
CA SER A 103 -1.90 -3.15 20.71
C SER A 103 -0.62 -2.40 21.02
N GLU A 104 -0.37 -1.36 20.32
CA GLU A 104 0.81 -0.58 20.62
C GLU A 104 0.70 0.11 21.93
N ARG A 105 -0.46 0.64 22.21
CA ARG A 105 -0.63 1.36 23.43
C ARG A 105 -0.60 0.49 24.61
N THR A 106 -1.25 -0.65 24.45
CA THR A 106 -1.31 -1.49 25.60
C THR A 106 0.02 -2.02 25.94
N ALA A 107 0.83 -1.96 24.98
CA ALA A 107 2.13 -2.36 25.35
C ALA A 107 2.65 -1.49 26.41
N ASP A 108 1.79 -0.79 26.74
CA ASP A 108 2.09 -0.02 27.59
C ASP A 108 1.78 -0.32 28.74
N PRO A 109 1.74 -0.59 29.26
CA PRO A 109 1.66 -1.08 30.07
C PRO A 109 1.49 -1.50 30.75
N GLY A 110 1.34 -1.57 30.75
CA GLY A 110 1.22 -1.89 31.20
C GLY A 110 1.12 -2.11 31.79
N ILE A 111 1.16 -2.09 31.73
CA ILE A 111 0.88 -2.25 31.99
C ILE A 111 1.11 -2.38 32.32
#